data_e4dc79c68f3309e222efb7e3e44fcd91
#
_entry.id   e4dc79c68f3309e222efb7e3e44fcd91
#
_cell.length_a   1.000
_cell.length_b   1.000
_cell.length_c   1.000
_cell.angle_alpha   90.00
_cell.angle_beta   90.00
_cell.angle_gamma   90.00
#
_symmetry.space_group_name_H-M   'P 1'
#
loop_
_entity.id
_entity.type
_entity.pdbx_description
1 polymer ?
#
loop_
_entity_poly.entity_id
_entity_poly.type
_entity_poly.pdbx_seq_one_letter_code
_entity_poly.pdbx_strand_id
1 'polypeptide(L)'
;LNLRIEPDTDKFYGEVVIDGKKVGRPSKRITLHQSGLKIVSVDVISHSKQEVKPLKVVRFNNQQTFNELRIHFNEIIYPGTYSIKIVYEADITRPMNGIYPCFFEDNGVEKKIIATQFESHHAREAFPCIDEPEAKAVFNLSLDTPKYSCIISNTEVAKQTTAKSRVKTIFAQTPKMSTYLLAFVVGEMEYLEAKTSVGTLVRTYATKENLKHTKFALDCAVKTLDFYNQYFDIPYPLTKCDFIALPDFASGAMENWGCITFREQALLVDPDNTSLSLKQYVANVVAHELTHQWFGNLVTMRWWTDLWLNESFASWMSYLAVDHLFPDWKVWTQFIVDEQGLALKLDALEHTHPIEVEVRHPDEIRTIFDAISYEKGASVISMLENYLGANAFRDGIRLYLKSHKYDNTDTVDLWEALEAASKRPVKDFMSRWTSLTGYPILK
;
A
#
# COMPACT_ATOMS: atom_id res chain seq x y z
N LEU A 1 -0.89 17.13 -6.21
CA LEU A 1 -2.10 16.54 -6.74
C LEU A 1 -3.32 17.23 -6.13
N ASN A 2 -4.17 17.81 -6.97
CA ASN A 2 -5.42 18.46 -6.58
C ASN A 2 -6.56 17.66 -7.22
N LEU A 3 -7.48 17.16 -6.43
CA LEU A 3 -8.66 16.42 -6.90
C LEU A 3 -9.93 17.11 -6.44
N ARG A 4 -10.86 17.29 -7.34
CA ARG A 4 -12.23 17.73 -7.06
C ARG A 4 -13.19 16.56 -7.28
N ILE A 5 -13.82 16.11 -6.22
CA ILE A 5 -14.71 14.94 -6.21
C ILE A 5 -16.16 15.40 -6.30
N GLU A 6 -16.90 14.82 -7.24
CA GLU A 6 -18.33 15.08 -7.49
C GLU A 6 -19.13 13.77 -7.36
N PRO A 7 -19.45 13.34 -6.14
CA PRO A 7 -20.09 12.04 -5.91
C PRO A 7 -21.48 11.91 -6.54
N ASP A 8 -22.22 13.01 -6.64
CA ASP A 8 -23.59 13.01 -7.19
C ASP A 8 -23.63 12.72 -8.69
N THR A 9 -22.54 13.02 -9.40
CA THR A 9 -22.42 12.79 -10.85
C THR A 9 -21.45 11.67 -11.20
N ASP A 10 -20.91 10.99 -10.20
CA ASP A 10 -19.87 9.97 -10.33
C ASP A 10 -18.67 10.42 -11.18
N LYS A 11 -18.22 11.67 -10.94
CA LYS A 11 -17.09 12.28 -11.64
C LYS A 11 -16.05 12.86 -10.70
N PHE A 12 -14.82 12.96 -11.21
CA PHE A 12 -13.78 13.76 -10.57
C PHE A 12 -12.97 14.54 -11.59
N TYR A 13 -12.38 15.64 -11.14
CA TYR A 13 -11.52 16.52 -11.91
C TYR A 13 -10.17 16.60 -11.21
N GLY A 14 -9.09 16.47 -11.96
CA GLY A 14 -7.75 16.43 -11.41
C GLY A 14 -6.81 17.43 -12.04
N GLU A 15 -5.92 17.96 -11.24
CA GLU A 15 -4.72 18.67 -11.65
C GLU A 15 -3.54 18.03 -10.92
N VAL A 16 -2.58 17.50 -11.69
CA VAL A 16 -1.32 16.99 -11.14
C VAL A 16 -0.16 17.82 -11.67
N VAL A 17 0.77 18.18 -10.77
CA VAL A 17 2.08 18.70 -11.13
C VAL A 17 3.12 17.67 -10.70
N ILE A 18 3.88 17.18 -11.65
CA ILE A 18 4.95 16.19 -11.44
C ILE A 18 6.29 16.91 -11.60
N ASP A 19 6.99 17.08 -10.49
CA ASP A 19 8.36 17.57 -10.48
C ASP A 19 9.31 16.37 -10.46
N GLY A 20 10.15 16.24 -11.47
CA GLY A 20 10.97 15.05 -11.62
C GLY A 20 12.21 15.26 -12.48
N LYS A 21 13.07 14.26 -12.47
CA LYS A 21 14.28 14.23 -13.26
C LYS A 21 14.16 13.19 -14.38
N LYS A 22 14.19 13.65 -15.64
CA LYS A 22 14.37 12.75 -16.76
C LYS A 22 15.78 12.19 -16.73
N VAL A 23 15.87 10.88 -16.78
CA VAL A 23 17.12 10.12 -16.91
C VAL A 23 17.19 9.40 -18.25
N GLY A 24 18.32 8.74 -18.55
CA GLY A 24 18.49 7.94 -19.74
C GLY A 24 18.67 8.78 -21.02
N ARG A 25 18.24 8.23 -22.18
CA ARG A 25 18.53 8.80 -23.49
C ARG A 25 17.67 10.03 -23.79
N PRO A 26 18.21 11.03 -24.54
CA PRO A 26 17.40 12.11 -25.10
C PRO A 26 16.28 11.56 -26.00
N SER A 27 15.12 12.21 -25.97
CA SER A 27 13.98 11.81 -26.80
C SER A 27 13.08 13.00 -27.11
N LYS A 28 12.21 12.88 -28.11
CA LYS A 28 11.16 13.88 -28.40
C LYS A 28 9.85 13.54 -27.69
N ARG A 29 9.90 12.68 -26.65
CA ARG A 29 8.71 12.19 -25.96
C ARG A 29 8.99 12.00 -24.48
N ILE A 30 8.00 12.38 -23.66
CA ILE A 30 7.86 11.95 -22.27
C ILE A 30 6.64 11.04 -22.21
N THR A 31 6.75 9.92 -21.51
CA THR A 31 5.69 8.94 -21.33
C THR A 31 5.37 8.81 -19.84
N LEU A 32 4.08 8.83 -19.49
CA LEU A 32 3.55 8.56 -18.16
C LEU A 32 2.48 7.47 -18.29
N HIS A 33 2.16 6.79 -17.19
CA HIS A 33 1.01 5.90 -17.14
C HIS A 33 -0.28 6.71 -16.92
N GLN A 34 -1.35 6.29 -17.55
CA GLN A 34 -2.73 6.71 -17.31
C GLN A 34 -3.70 5.66 -17.85
N SER A 35 -4.88 5.53 -17.24
CA SER A 35 -5.97 4.67 -17.72
C SER A 35 -7.31 5.35 -17.46
N GLY A 36 -8.17 5.44 -18.47
CA GLY A 36 -9.50 6.03 -18.35
C GLY A 36 -9.56 7.55 -18.19
N LEU A 37 -8.42 8.25 -18.09
CA LEU A 37 -8.40 9.70 -17.89
C LEU A 37 -8.58 10.45 -19.20
N LYS A 38 -9.49 11.44 -19.24
CA LYS A 38 -9.62 12.39 -20.34
C LYS A 38 -8.71 13.59 -20.06
N ILE A 39 -7.56 13.63 -20.72
CA ILE A 39 -6.58 14.70 -20.56
C ILE A 39 -7.09 15.96 -21.28
N VAL A 40 -7.13 17.08 -20.52
CA VAL A 40 -7.61 18.38 -20.99
C VAL A 40 -6.44 19.25 -21.46
N SER A 41 -5.37 19.35 -20.66
CA SER A 41 -4.17 20.11 -21.02
C SER A 41 -2.92 19.52 -20.42
N VAL A 42 -1.78 19.79 -21.09
CA VAL A 42 -0.44 19.39 -20.65
C VAL A 42 0.50 20.57 -20.86
N ASP A 43 1.12 21.04 -19.78
CA ASP A 43 2.17 22.05 -19.79
C ASP A 43 3.45 21.44 -19.24
N VAL A 44 4.59 21.75 -19.86
CA VAL A 44 5.90 21.24 -19.45
C VAL A 44 6.89 22.39 -19.34
N ILE A 45 7.61 22.42 -18.20
CA ILE A 45 8.66 23.39 -17.92
C ILE A 45 9.97 22.65 -17.71
N SER A 46 11.02 23.07 -18.41
CA SER A 46 12.38 22.62 -18.18
C SER A 46 13.09 23.53 -17.17
N HIS A 47 13.75 22.91 -16.19
CA HIS A 47 14.55 23.63 -15.19
C HIS A 47 16.04 23.34 -15.41
N SER A 48 16.79 24.32 -15.88
CA SER A 48 18.24 24.25 -15.93
C SER A 48 18.86 25.23 -14.94
N LYS A 49 20.18 25.09 -14.68
CA LYS A 49 20.91 26.05 -13.83
C LYS A 49 20.93 27.47 -14.41
N GLN A 50 20.66 27.62 -15.70
CA GLN A 50 20.76 28.90 -16.41
C GLN A 50 19.39 29.47 -16.78
N GLU A 51 18.35 28.65 -16.93
CA GLU A 51 17.07 29.09 -17.43
C GLU A 51 15.92 28.16 -17.00
N VAL A 52 14.77 28.76 -16.71
CA VAL A 52 13.47 28.09 -16.55
C VAL A 52 12.68 28.34 -17.84
N LYS A 53 12.49 27.30 -18.67
CA LYS A 53 11.93 27.45 -20.00
C LYS A 53 10.67 26.59 -20.17
N PRO A 54 9.52 27.18 -20.57
CA PRO A 54 8.37 26.40 -21.02
C PRO A 54 8.71 25.68 -22.33
N LEU A 55 8.35 24.39 -22.40
CA LEU A 55 8.53 23.58 -23.59
C LEU A 55 7.21 23.51 -24.39
N LYS A 56 7.32 23.68 -25.70
CA LYS A 56 6.15 23.60 -26.58
C LYS A 56 5.73 22.13 -26.77
N VAL A 57 4.67 21.72 -26.08
CA VAL A 57 3.98 20.46 -26.35
C VAL A 57 3.31 20.56 -27.73
N VAL A 58 3.65 19.65 -28.63
CA VAL A 58 3.07 19.61 -29.99
C VAL A 58 1.75 18.89 -29.99
N ARG A 59 1.73 17.76 -29.29
CA ARG A 59 0.54 16.93 -29.10
C ARG A 59 0.74 16.03 -27.88
N PHE A 60 -0.35 15.56 -27.33
CA PHE A 60 -0.38 14.43 -26.41
C PHE A 60 -1.44 13.44 -26.88
N ASN A 61 -1.24 12.16 -26.61
CA ASN A 61 -2.18 11.12 -26.97
C ASN A 61 -2.15 9.99 -25.94
N ASN A 62 -3.31 9.41 -25.69
CA ASN A 62 -3.46 8.22 -24.90
C ASN A 62 -3.18 6.99 -25.76
N GLN A 63 -2.34 6.10 -25.26
CA GLN A 63 -2.06 4.80 -25.86
C GLN A 63 -2.73 3.74 -24.99
N GLN A 64 -3.94 3.36 -25.33
CA GLN A 64 -4.79 2.49 -24.51
C GLN A 64 -4.18 1.11 -24.25
N THR A 65 -3.55 0.50 -25.28
CA THR A 65 -2.93 -0.83 -25.16
C THR A 65 -1.87 -0.93 -24.05
N PHE A 66 -1.21 0.19 -23.72
CA PHE A 66 -0.14 0.24 -22.71
C PHE A 66 -0.52 1.10 -21.51
N ASN A 67 -1.75 1.61 -21.44
CA ASN A 67 -2.18 2.55 -20.41
C ASN A 67 -1.22 3.74 -20.24
N GLU A 68 -0.79 4.34 -21.36
CA GLU A 68 0.18 5.43 -21.39
C GLU A 68 -0.41 6.75 -21.88
N LEU A 69 0.08 7.85 -21.31
CA LEU A 69 0.01 9.20 -21.85
C LEU A 69 1.35 9.52 -22.51
N ARG A 70 1.36 9.77 -23.81
CA ARG A 70 2.56 10.14 -24.59
C ARG A 70 2.52 11.62 -24.93
N ILE A 71 3.49 12.38 -24.41
CA ILE A 71 3.64 13.82 -24.59
C ILE A 71 4.76 14.06 -25.58
N HIS A 72 4.47 14.72 -26.73
CA HIS A 72 5.39 14.89 -27.84
C HIS A 72 5.86 16.33 -28.01
N PHE A 73 7.14 16.49 -28.35
CA PHE A 73 7.83 17.76 -28.54
C PHE A 73 8.48 17.86 -29.93
N ASN A 74 8.62 19.10 -30.44
CA ASN A 74 9.44 19.32 -31.64
C ASN A 74 10.94 19.24 -31.33
N GLU A 75 11.35 19.75 -30.19
CA GLU A 75 12.72 19.74 -29.71
C GLU A 75 13.06 18.42 -28.97
N ILE A 76 14.34 18.13 -28.87
CA ILE A 76 14.85 16.98 -28.14
C ILE A 76 14.85 17.34 -26.65
N ILE A 77 14.22 16.50 -25.84
CA ILE A 77 14.21 16.59 -24.38
C ILE A 77 15.39 15.78 -23.83
N TYR A 78 16.35 16.46 -23.28
CA TYR A 78 17.57 15.90 -22.69
C TYR A 78 17.34 15.44 -21.24
N PRO A 79 18.21 14.60 -20.68
CA PRO A 79 18.23 14.34 -19.22
C PRO A 79 18.33 15.67 -18.46
N GLY A 80 17.47 15.85 -17.45
CA GLY A 80 17.35 17.11 -16.70
C GLY A 80 16.10 17.13 -15.84
N THR A 81 15.87 18.24 -15.13
CA THR A 81 14.74 18.45 -14.24
C THR A 81 13.58 19.10 -14.99
N TYR A 82 12.39 18.62 -14.78
CA TYR A 82 11.17 19.06 -15.44
C TYR A 82 10.00 19.13 -14.46
N SER A 83 9.11 20.12 -14.68
CA SER A 83 7.78 20.15 -14.10
C SER A 83 6.74 19.87 -15.20
N ILE A 84 5.88 18.91 -14.98
CA ILE A 84 4.83 18.51 -15.90
C ILE A 84 3.48 18.76 -15.20
N LYS A 85 2.71 19.73 -15.69
CA LYS A 85 1.37 20.02 -15.22
C LYS A 85 0.34 19.40 -16.16
N ILE A 86 -0.57 18.60 -15.63
CA ILE A 86 -1.62 17.93 -16.39
C ILE A 86 -2.97 18.23 -15.74
N VAL A 87 -3.93 18.67 -16.53
CA VAL A 87 -5.34 18.84 -16.14
C VAL A 87 -6.16 17.75 -16.83
N TYR A 88 -7.04 17.10 -16.10
CA TYR A 88 -7.82 15.97 -16.60
C TYR A 88 -9.17 15.84 -15.88
N GLU A 89 -10.06 15.05 -16.45
CA GLU A 89 -11.32 14.62 -15.85
C GLU A 89 -11.51 13.12 -16.05
N ALA A 90 -12.26 12.46 -15.16
CA ALA A 90 -12.61 11.06 -15.27
C ALA A 90 -13.88 10.73 -14.49
N ASP A 91 -14.37 9.52 -14.72
CA ASP A 91 -15.52 8.98 -14.00
C ASP A 91 -15.05 8.20 -12.75
N ILE A 92 -15.85 8.28 -11.68
CA ILE A 92 -15.75 7.40 -10.52
C ILE A 92 -16.37 6.07 -10.94
N THR A 93 -15.62 4.99 -10.88
CA THR A 93 -16.03 3.70 -11.43
C THR A 93 -16.42 2.70 -10.34
N ARG A 94 -17.26 1.72 -10.67
CA ARG A 94 -17.77 0.72 -9.72
C ARG A 94 -16.85 -0.47 -9.43
N PRO A 95 -15.93 -0.92 -10.31
CA PRO A 95 -14.88 -1.82 -9.87
C PRO A 95 -14.17 -1.22 -8.65
N MET A 96 -13.92 -2.02 -7.61
CA MET A 96 -13.30 -1.56 -6.36
C MET A 96 -11.80 -1.28 -6.54
N ASN A 97 -11.45 -0.54 -7.61
CA ASN A 97 -10.10 -0.09 -7.97
C ASN A 97 -10.14 1.38 -8.38
N GLY A 98 -9.00 2.06 -8.36
CA GLY A 98 -8.92 3.48 -8.65
C GLY A 98 -9.67 4.30 -7.59
N ILE A 99 -10.51 5.23 -8.03
CA ILE A 99 -11.46 5.98 -7.18
C ILE A 99 -12.84 5.37 -7.36
N TYR A 100 -13.44 4.84 -6.31
CA TYR A 100 -14.69 4.09 -6.40
C TYR A 100 -15.67 4.40 -5.26
N PRO A 101 -17.00 4.17 -5.45
CA PRO A 101 -18.01 4.35 -4.42
C PRO A 101 -18.20 3.07 -3.60
N CYS A 102 -18.32 3.22 -2.28
CA CYS A 102 -18.86 2.22 -1.36
C CYS A 102 -20.28 2.63 -0.97
N PHE A 103 -21.23 1.71 -0.97
CA PHE A 103 -22.61 1.97 -0.62
C PHE A 103 -22.96 1.36 0.73
N PHE A 104 -23.76 2.09 1.53
CA PHE A 104 -24.30 1.61 2.78
C PHE A 104 -25.65 2.25 3.05
N GLU A 105 -26.43 1.63 3.93
CA GLU A 105 -27.74 2.13 4.36
C GLU A 105 -27.61 2.81 5.72
N ASP A 106 -28.18 4.01 5.88
CA ASP A 106 -28.30 4.71 7.14
C ASP A 106 -29.75 5.13 7.33
N ASN A 107 -30.45 4.53 8.32
CA ASN A 107 -31.87 4.76 8.61
C ASN A 107 -32.80 4.61 7.39
N GLY A 108 -32.56 3.60 6.55
CA GLY A 108 -33.35 3.32 5.33
C GLY A 108 -33.02 4.25 4.14
N VAL A 109 -31.93 5.01 4.22
CA VAL A 109 -31.43 5.86 3.15
C VAL A 109 -30.08 5.35 2.67
N GLU A 110 -29.98 5.03 1.38
CA GLU A 110 -28.70 4.68 0.76
C GLU A 110 -27.75 5.88 0.78
N LYS A 111 -26.55 5.69 1.29
CA LYS A 111 -25.45 6.66 1.32
C LYS A 111 -24.23 6.13 0.60
N LYS A 112 -23.32 7.05 0.25
CA LYS A 112 -22.12 6.76 -0.52
C LYS A 112 -20.88 7.29 0.20
N ILE A 113 -19.86 6.45 0.32
CA ILE A 113 -18.48 6.81 0.68
C ILE A 113 -17.65 6.70 -0.61
N ILE A 114 -16.75 7.63 -0.87
CA ILE A 114 -15.76 7.53 -1.94
C ILE A 114 -14.44 7.08 -1.33
N ALA A 115 -13.91 5.99 -1.83
CA ALA A 115 -12.64 5.42 -1.39
C ALA A 115 -11.69 5.20 -2.57
N THR A 116 -10.45 4.88 -2.26
CA THR A 116 -9.42 4.55 -3.26
C THR A 116 -8.85 3.15 -3.00
N GLN A 117 -8.47 2.47 -4.10
CA GLN A 117 -7.64 1.26 -4.09
C GLN A 117 -6.68 1.33 -5.28
N PHE A 118 -5.39 1.53 -5.01
CA PHE A 118 -4.40 1.75 -6.07
C PHE A 118 -3.46 0.57 -6.28
N GLU A 119 -3.34 -0.34 -5.37
CA GLU A 119 -2.58 -1.56 -5.58
C GLU A 119 -3.29 -2.47 -6.59
N SER A 120 -2.59 -3.00 -7.53
CA SER A 120 -1.15 -2.93 -7.78
C SER A 120 -0.75 -1.74 -8.66
N HIS A 121 -1.57 -1.36 -9.67
CA HIS A 121 -1.26 -0.38 -10.72
C HIS A 121 -2.50 0.46 -11.11
N HIS A 122 -3.35 0.78 -10.14
CA HIS A 122 -4.59 1.55 -10.33
C HIS A 122 -4.47 3.03 -9.95
N ALA A 123 -3.30 3.51 -9.50
CA ALA A 123 -3.05 4.95 -9.31
C ALA A 123 -3.17 5.71 -10.65
N ARG A 124 -2.80 5.08 -11.75
CA ARG A 124 -2.96 5.60 -13.14
C ARG A 124 -4.40 5.83 -13.58
N GLU A 125 -5.36 5.27 -12.86
CA GLU A 125 -6.81 5.51 -13.07
C GLU A 125 -7.30 6.76 -12.34
N ALA A 126 -6.51 7.27 -11.38
CA ALA A 126 -6.82 8.45 -10.59
C ALA A 126 -6.02 9.69 -11.00
N PHE A 127 -4.77 9.52 -11.44
CA PHE A 127 -3.91 10.61 -11.92
C PHE A 127 -2.78 10.08 -12.81
N PRO A 128 -2.32 10.86 -13.82
CA PRO A 128 -1.13 10.51 -14.60
C PRO A 128 0.11 10.45 -13.69
N CYS A 129 0.88 9.35 -13.78
CA CYS A 129 2.05 9.10 -12.94
C CYS A 129 3.02 8.11 -13.60
N ILE A 130 4.13 7.80 -12.94
CA ILE A 130 4.89 6.58 -13.17
C ILE A 130 4.41 5.58 -12.12
N ASP A 131 3.53 4.68 -12.53
CA ASP A 131 2.80 3.77 -11.65
C ASP A 131 3.55 2.44 -11.52
N GLU A 132 4.69 2.53 -10.86
CA GLU A 132 5.62 1.43 -10.59
C GLU A 132 6.15 1.56 -9.16
N PRO A 133 6.38 0.46 -8.43
CA PRO A 133 6.82 0.51 -7.03
C PRO A 133 8.11 1.30 -6.81
N GLU A 134 9.04 1.23 -7.77
CA GLU A 134 10.33 1.92 -7.71
C GLU A 134 10.21 3.44 -7.90
N ALA A 135 9.16 3.92 -8.56
CA ALA A 135 8.97 5.33 -8.86
C ALA A 135 8.40 6.10 -7.66
N LYS A 136 9.09 6.05 -6.52
CA LYS A 136 8.69 6.73 -5.30
C LYS A 136 8.71 8.24 -5.45
N ALA A 137 7.68 8.89 -4.90
CA ALA A 137 7.55 10.34 -4.86
C ALA A 137 7.03 10.82 -3.49
N VAL A 138 7.17 12.10 -3.25
CA VAL A 138 6.51 12.80 -2.16
C VAL A 138 5.23 13.40 -2.70
N PHE A 139 4.11 13.15 -2.03
CA PHE A 139 2.79 13.62 -2.46
C PHE A 139 2.33 14.81 -1.61
N ASN A 140 1.87 15.86 -2.30
CA ASN A 140 1.10 16.96 -1.73
C ASN A 140 -0.34 16.83 -2.25
N LEU A 141 -1.23 16.29 -1.45
CA LEU A 141 -2.62 16.06 -1.82
C LEU A 141 -3.53 17.19 -1.32
N SER A 142 -4.43 17.66 -2.18
CA SER A 142 -5.60 18.42 -1.77
C SER A 142 -6.88 17.88 -2.39
N LEU A 143 -7.93 17.81 -1.60
CA LEU A 143 -9.27 17.38 -2.00
C LEU A 143 -10.23 18.56 -1.91
N ASP A 144 -11.03 18.75 -2.94
CA ASP A 144 -12.21 19.63 -2.95
C ASP A 144 -13.47 18.75 -3.04
N THR A 145 -14.26 18.70 -1.98
CA THR A 145 -15.39 17.78 -1.82
C THR A 145 -16.65 18.51 -1.34
N PRO A 146 -17.85 17.93 -1.47
CA PRO A 146 -18.97 18.31 -0.62
C PRO A 146 -18.59 18.25 0.87
N LYS A 147 -19.45 18.76 1.74
CA LYS A 147 -19.25 18.68 3.19
C LYS A 147 -19.53 17.24 3.66
N TYR A 148 -18.53 16.60 4.25
CA TYR A 148 -18.63 15.29 4.88
C TYR A 148 -18.05 15.30 6.29
N SER A 149 -18.46 14.38 7.13
CA SER A 149 -17.90 14.19 8.47
C SER A 149 -16.48 13.61 8.42
N CYS A 150 -16.17 12.84 7.38
CA CYS A 150 -14.89 12.19 7.17
C CYS A 150 -14.27 12.60 5.83
N ILE A 151 -13.07 13.21 5.89
CA ILE A 151 -12.21 13.52 4.74
C ILE A 151 -10.79 13.19 5.20
N ILE A 152 -10.30 12.01 4.89
CA ILE A 152 -9.01 11.47 5.38
C ILE A 152 -8.14 11.01 4.22
N SER A 153 -6.82 10.99 4.48
CA SER A 153 -5.78 10.52 3.56
C SER A 153 -4.61 9.95 4.37
N ASN A 154 -3.49 9.67 3.74
CA ASN A 154 -2.28 9.11 4.34
C ASN A 154 -1.76 9.93 5.55
N THR A 155 -1.82 11.25 5.47
CA THR A 155 -1.29 12.18 6.48
C THR A 155 -2.40 13.01 7.11
N GLU A 156 -2.07 13.73 8.17
CA GLU A 156 -3.01 14.62 8.85
C GLU A 156 -3.43 15.81 7.96
N VAL A 157 -4.56 16.40 8.30
CA VAL A 157 -5.06 17.62 7.66
C VAL A 157 -4.18 18.80 8.10
N ALA A 158 -3.47 19.40 7.14
CA ALA A 158 -2.68 20.61 7.37
C ALA A 158 -3.53 21.88 7.33
N LYS A 159 -4.51 21.92 6.44
CA LYS A 159 -5.42 23.07 6.31
C LYS A 159 -6.75 22.64 5.72
N GLN A 160 -7.83 23.21 6.26
CA GLN A 160 -9.18 23.02 5.73
C GLN A 160 -9.88 24.38 5.58
N THR A 161 -10.54 24.58 4.46
CA THR A 161 -11.32 25.79 4.18
C THR A 161 -12.67 25.44 3.61
N THR A 162 -13.72 26.02 4.17
CA THR A 162 -15.09 25.81 3.71
C THR A 162 -15.57 27.03 2.89
N ALA A 163 -16.06 26.77 1.69
CA ALA A 163 -16.67 27.80 0.83
C ALA A 163 -18.01 27.29 0.30
N LYS A 164 -19.09 27.98 0.65
CA LYS A 164 -20.48 27.59 0.28
C LYS A 164 -20.77 26.14 0.75
N SER A 165 -21.03 25.22 -0.17
CA SER A 165 -21.37 23.82 0.08
C SER A 165 -20.16 22.88 0.00
N ARG A 166 -18.96 23.40 -0.23
CA ARG A 166 -17.75 22.59 -0.46
C ARG A 166 -16.68 22.84 0.60
N VAL A 167 -15.83 21.86 0.76
CA VAL A 167 -14.68 21.87 1.67
C VAL A 167 -13.42 21.53 0.86
N LYS A 168 -12.45 22.46 0.89
CA LYS A 168 -11.10 22.18 0.40
C LYS A 168 -10.21 21.77 1.55
N THR A 169 -9.73 20.53 1.51
CA THR A 169 -8.83 19.93 2.50
C THR A 169 -7.45 19.78 1.88
N ILE A 170 -6.42 20.29 2.53
CA ILE A 170 -5.01 20.15 2.18
C ILE A 170 -4.38 19.28 3.26
N PHE A 171 -3.77 18.18 2.85
CA PHE A 171 -3.07 17.29 3.76
C PHE A 171 -1.60 17.69 3.91
N ALA A 172 -0.98 17.27 5.01
CA ALA A 172 0.45 17.36 5.18
C ALA A 172 1.18 16.55 4.10
N GLN A 173 2.40 16.93 3.80
CA GLN A 173 3.21 16.21 2.81
C GLN A 173 3.46 14.77 3.25
N THR A 174 3.36 13.81 2.33
CA THR A 174 3.68 12.41 2.62
C THR A 174 5.19 12.20 2.72
N PRO A 175 5.65 11.12 3.37
CA PRO A 175 6.99 10.61 3.11
C PRO A 175 7.18 10.26 1.63
N LYS A 176 8.42 10.01 1.21
CA LYS A 176 8.72 9.44 -0.11
C LYS A 176 8.20 8.01 -0.17
N MET A 177 7.20 7.74 -1.01
CA MET A 177 6.50 6.45 -1.11
C MET A 177 6.08 6.11 -2.53
N SER A 178 5.73 4.85 -2.77
CA SER A 178 5.20 4.36 -4.04
C SER A 178 3.78 4.86 -4.30
N THR A 179 3.38 4.97 -5.56
CA THR A 179 2.07 5.46 -5.98
C THR A 179 0.92 4.64 -5.42
N TYR A 180 1.08 3.30 -5.35
CA TYR A 180 0.03 2.39 -4.92
C TYR A 180 -0.39 2.58 -3.45
N LEU A 181 0.44 3.25 -2.64
CA LEU A 181 0.19 3.53 -1.23
C LEU A 181 -0.60 4.82 -0.97
N LEU A 182 -0.80 5.66 -2.00
CA LEU A 182 -1.59 6.87 -1.86
C LEU A 182 -3.07 6.50 -1.71
N ALA A 183 -3.74 7.09 -0.72
CA ALA A 183 -5.14 6.81 -0.47
C ALA A 183 -5.90 8.02 0.07
N PHE A 184 -7.20 8.02 -0.15
CA PHE A 184 -8.13 8.88 0.57
C PHE A 184 -9.51 8.22 0.71
N VAL A 185 -10.23 8.63 1.75
CA VAL A 185 -11.62 8.24 1.98
C VAL A 185 -12.43 9.47 2.33
N VAL A 186 -13.60 9.61 1.70
CA VAL A 186 -14.50 10.78 1.84
C VAL A 186 -15.94 10.29 1.99
N GLY A 187 -16.61 10.66 3.07
CA GLY A 187 -18.00 10.26 3.30
C GLY A 187 -18.48 10.52 4.72
N GLU A 188 -19.62 9.93 5.06
CA GLU A 188 -20.17 10.00 6.42
C GLU A 188 -19.66 8.80 7.24
N MET A 189 -18.70 9.05 8.12
CA MET A 189 -18.13 8.07 9.04
C MET A 189 -17.84 8.72 10.40
N GLU A 190 -17.77 7.90 11.42
CA GLU A 190 -17.34 8.27 12.77
C GLU A 190 -16.09 7.47 13.15
N TYR A 191 -15.40 7.85 14.24
CA TYR A 191 -14.19 7.16 14.66
C TYR A 191 -14.07 7.01 16.17
N LEU A 192 -13.36 5.98 16.59
CA LEU A 192 -12.74 5.85 17.92
C LEU A 192 -11.25 6.16 17.80
N GLU A 193 -10.65 6.69 18.86
CA GLU A 193 -9.22 6.99 18.87
C GLU A 193 -8.52 6.56 20.16
N ALA A 194 -7.24 6.28 20.03
CA ALA A 194 -6.31 6.02 21.13
C ALA A 194 -4.90 6.45 20.71
N LYS A 195 -3.96 6.44 21.64
CA LYS A 195 -2.55 6.75 21.35
C LYS A 195 -1.64 5.61 21.74
N THR A 196 -0.61 5.40 20.94
CA THR A 196 0.51 4.53 21.30
C THR A 196 1.33 5.11 22.45
N SER A 197 2.22 4.31 23.03
CA SER A 197 3.14 4.74 24.10
C SER A 197 4.06 5.88 23.67
N VAL A 198 4.36 5.99 22.39
CA VAL A 198 5.20 7.07 21.81
C VAL A 198 4.38 8.24 21.25
N GLY A 199 3.05 8.22 21.39
CA GLY A 199 2.17 9.34 21.08
C GLY A 199 1.58 9.32 19.65
N THR A 200 1.82 8.29 18.83
CA THR A 200 1.13 8.14 17.53
C THR A 200 -0.37 8.02 17.74
N LEU A 201 -1.14 8.84 17.04
CA LEU A 201 -2.61 8.81 17.09
C LEU A 201 -3.13 7.65 16.22
N VAL A 202 -3.84 6.73 16.84
CA VAL A 202 -4.49 5.60 16.14
C VAL A 202 -6.00 5.82 16.15
N ARG A 203 -6.63 5.72 14.99
CA ARG A 203 -8.08 5.88 14.86
C ARG A 203 -8.67 4.74 14.04
N THR A 204 -9.85 4.27 14.46
CA THR A 204 -10.63 3.29 13.70
C THR A 204 -11.94 3.93 13.26
N TYR A 205 -12.19 3.94 11.96
CA TYR A 205 -13.36 4.55 11.32
C TYR A 205 -14.34 3.48 10.87
N ALA A 206 -15.62 3.75 11.05
CA ALA A 206 -16.71 2.95 10.51
C ALA A 206 -17.97 3.81 10.28
N THR A 207 -18.97 3.25 9.64
CA THR A 207 -20.32 3.82 9.64
C THR A 207 -20.83 3.89 11.07
N LYS A 208 -21.74 4.82 11.35
CA LYS A 208 -22.24 5.11 12.70
C LYS A 208 -22.73 3.87 13.45
N GLU A 209 -23.43 2.97 12.77
CA GLU A 209 -23.98 1.76 13.39
C GLU A 209 -22.86 0.77 13.78
N ASN A 210 -21.77 0.72 13.00
CA ASN A 210 -20.68 -0.22 13.16
C ASN A 210 -19.53 0.32 14.03
N LEU A 211 -19.54 1.60 14.41
CA LEU A 211 -18.44 2.23 15.13
C LEU A 211 -18.03 1.48 16.41
N LYS A 212 -18.99 1.06 17.21
CA LYS A 212 -18.73 0.33 18.48
C LYS A 212 -17.97 -0.98 18.27
N HIS A 213 -18.10 -1.60 17.11
CA HIS A 213 -17.46 -2.86 16.76
C HIS A 213 -15.98 -2.70 16.34
N THR A 214 -15.48 -1.46 16.22
CA THR A 214 -14.07 -1.19 15.90
C THR A 214 -13.13 -1.24 17.12
N LYS A 215 -13.69 -1.27 18.34
CA LYS A 215 -12.92 -1.15 19.60
C LYS A 215 -11.83 -2.22 19.75
N PHE A 216 -12.14 -3.48 19.42
CA PHE A 216 -11.17 -4.57 19.50
C PHE A 216 -9.98 -4.33 18.56
N ALA A 217 -10.25 -3.95 17.31
CA ALA A 217 -9.22 -3.64 16.33
C ALA A 217 -8.35 -2.44 16.74
N LEU A 218 -8.96 -1.40 17.34
CA LEU A 218 -8.23 -0.25 17.89
C LEU A 218 -7.23 -0.68 18.97
N ASP A 219 -7.66 -1.52 19.91
CA ASP A 219 -6.81 -2.01 20.99
C ASP A 219 -5.68 -2.91 20.50
N CYS A 220 -5.96 -3.77 19.49
CA CYS A 220 -4.94 -4.55 18.81
C CYS A 220 -3.94 -3.65 18.07
N ALA A 221 -4.41 -2.67 17.33
CA ALA A 221 -3.57 -1.76 16.52
C ALA A 221 -2.58 -0.98 17.38
N VAL A 222 -3.05 -0.40 18.50
CA VAL A 222 -2.18 0.35 19.43
C VAL A 222 -1.06 -0.53 19.99
N LYS A 223 -1.40 -1.72 20.46
CA LYS A 223 -0.44 -2.65 21.08
C LYS A 223 0.54 -3.21 20.04
N THR A 224 0.04 -3.55 18.85
CA THR A 224 0.88 -4.06 17.74
C THR A 224 1.85 -2.98 17.27
N LEU A 225 1.41 -1.74 17.15
CA LEU A 225 2.27 -0.64 16.72
C LEU A 225 3.38 -0.36 17.75
N ASP A 226 3.07 -0.42 19.06
CA ASP A 226 4.07 -0.33 20.12
C ASP A 226 5.06 -1.50 20.08
N PHE A 227 4.57 -2.73 19.85
CA PHE A 227 5.42 -3.90 19.68
C PHE A 227 6.37 -3.77 18.47
N TYR A 228 5.87 -3.35 17.31
CA TYR A 228 6.69 -3.20 16.10
C TYR A 228 7.71 -2.06 16.20
N ASN A 229 7.38 -0.94 16.83
CA ASN A 229 8.32 0.13 17.11
C ASN A 229 9.55 -0.39 17.89
N GLN A 230 9.33 -1.29 18.85
CA GLN A 230 10.40 -1.91 19.65
C GLN A 230 11.12 -3.02 18.86
N TYR A 231 10.37 -3.89 18.19
CA TYR A 231 10.93 -5.03 17.46
C TYR A 231 11.85 -4.58 16.32
N PHE A 232 11.43 -3.62 15.50
CA PHE A 232 12.22 -3.10 14.38
C PHE A 232 13.27 -2.07 14.80
N ASP A 233 13.15 -1.49 15.99
CA ASP A 233 14.00 -0.38 16.45
C ASP A 233 14.00 0.80 15.44
N ILE A 234 12.85 1.04 14.85
CA ILE A 234 12.53 2.12 13.92
C ILE A 234 11.12 2.61 14.25
N PRO A 235 10.97 3.80 14.81
CA PRO A 235 9.65 4.36 15.09
C PRO A 235 8.78 4.46 13.82
N TYR A 236 7.49 4.20 13.96
CA TYR A 236 6.50 4.49 12.92
C TYR A 236 6.60 5.97 12.50
N PRO A 237 6.77 6.29 11.21
CA PRO A 237 7.22 7.62 10.81
C PRO A 237 6.11 8.69 10.72
N LEU A 238 4.84 8.29 10.78
CA LEU A 238 3.72 9.23 10.67
C LEU A 238 3.15 9.59 12.05
N THR A 239 2.49 10.75 12.14
CA THR A 239 1.86 11.24 13.38
C THR A 239 0.57 10.51 13.73
N LYS A 240 -0.05 9.86 12.71
CA LYS A 240 -1.30 9.14 12.83
C LYS A 240 -1.30 7.85 12.02
N CYS A 241 -2.15 6.90 12.41
CA CYS A 241 -2.44 5.67 11.69
C CYS A 241 -3.96 5.42 11.76
N ASP A 242 -4.64 5.57 10.63
CA ASP A 242 -6.08 5.41 10.51
C ASP A 242 -6.42 4.03 9.93
N PHE A 243 -7.44 3.37 10.48
CA PHE A 243 -7.98 2.08 10.08
C PHE A 243 -9.43 2.28 9.68
N ILE A 244 -9.77 2.03 8.44
CA ILE A 244 -11.07 2.39 7.88
C ILE A 244 -11.83 1.13 7.45
N ALA A 245 -12.95 0.82 8.13
CA ALA A 245 -13.88 -0.22 7.72
C ALA A 245 -14.75 0.28 6.57
N LEU A 246 -14.56 -0.28 5.37
CA LEU A 246 -15.32 0.07 4.18
C LEU A 246 -16.43 -0.95 3.94
N PRO A 247 -17.67 -0.51 3.66
CA PRO A 247 -18.78 -1.40 3.31
C PRO A 247 -18.50 -2.27 2.08
N ASP A 248 -17.83 -1.68 1.07
CA ASP A 248 -17.44 -2.35 -0.17
C ASP A 248 -15.91 -2.31 -0.32
N PHE A 249 -15.28 -3.47 -0.24
CA PHE A 249 -13.84 -3.64 -0.43
C PHE A 249 -13.54 -5.03 -0.98
N ALA A 250 -12.75 -5.11 -2.04
CA ALA A 250 -12.54 -6.38 -2.78
C ALA A 250 -11.65 -7.39 -2.02
N SER A 251 -10.61 -6.90 -1.33
CA SER A 251 -9.67 -7.70 -0.55
C SER A 251 -10.03 -7.76 0.93
N GLY A 252 -9.18 -8.34 1.78
CA GLY A 252 -9.30 -8.27 3.23
C GLY A 252 -9.00 -6.88 3.76
N ALA A 253 -7.83 -6.37 3.43
CA ALA A 253 -7.37 -5.03 3.76
C ALA A 253 -6.35 -4.51 2.74
N MET A 254 -5.82 -3.30 2.98
CA MET A 254 -4.78 -2.64 2.18
C MET A 254 -3.97 -1.69 3.05
N GLU A 255 -2.67 -1.81 2.97
CA GLU A 255 -1.67 -1.15 3.80
C GLU A 255 -1.42 0.34 3.49
N ASN A 256 -2.27 1.06 2.79
CA ASN A 256 -2.06 2.47 2.45
C ASN A 256 -1.45 3.25 3.61
N TRP A 257 -0.28 3.86 3.40
CA TRP A 257 0.52 4.40 4.50
C TRP A 257 -0.24 5.42 5.36
N GLY A 258 -0.53 5.04 6.61
CA GLY A 258 -1.29 5.86 7.55
C GLY A 258 -2.81 5.97 7.28
N CYS A 259 -3.34 5.28 6.26
CA CYS A 259 -4.74 5.29 5.85
C CYS A 259 -5.17 3.87 5.42
N ILE A 260 -5.04 2.90 6.34
CA ILE A 260 -5.23 1.47 6.09
C ILE A 260 -6.72 1.19 5.91
N THR A 261 -7.09 0.63 4.77
CA THR A 261 -8.49 0.31 4.45
C THR A 261 -8.77 -1.17 4.66
N PHE A 262 -9.96 -1.49 5.14
CA PHE A 262 -10.38 -2.84 5.47
C PHE A 262 -11.77 -3.13 4.92
N ARG A 263 -11.99 -4.36 4.50
CA ARG A 263 -13.34 -4.91 4.47
C ARG A 263 -13.90 -4.95 5.88
N GLU A 264 -15.17 -4.63 6.09
CA GLU A 264 -15.81 -4.62 7.42
C GLU A 264 -15.55 -5.91 8.21
N GLN A 265 -15.64 -7.08 7.58
CA GLN A 265 -15.41 -8.37 8.23
C GLN A 265 -13.97 -8.58 8.74
N ALA A 266 -13.01 -7.83 8.22
CA ALA A 266 -11.60 -7.90 8.62
C ALA A 266 -11.23 -6.90 9.74
N LEU A 267 -12.16 -6.05 10.16
CA LEU A 267 -11.92 -5.05 11.20
C LEU A 267 -12.96 -5.08 12.33
N LEU A 268 -14.22 -5.40 12.03
CA LEU A 268 -15.32 -5.27 12.97
C LEU A 268 -15.46 -6.53 13.86
N VAL A 269 -15.56 -6.32 15.16
CA VAL A 269 -15.78 -7.37 16.17
C VAL A 269 -16.93 -6.97 17.08
N ASP A 270 -18.03 -7.72 17.01
CA ASP A 270 -19.08 -7.64 18.00
C ASP A 270 -18.61 -8.38 19.27
N PRO A 271 -18.46 -7.70 20.42
CA PRO A 271 -17.91 -8.30 21.63
C PRO A 271 -18.72 -9.50 22.13
N ASP A 272 -20.03 -9.51 21.88
CA ASP A 272 -20.96 -10.51 22.41
C ASP A 272 -21.17 -11.70 21.46
N ASN A 273 -21.09 -11.48 20.15
CA ASN A 273 -21.48 -12.46 19.14
C ASN A 273 -20.32 -12.96 18.26
N THR A 274 -19.16 -12.27 18.22
CA THR A 274 -18.04 -12.68 17.38
C THR A 274 -17.30 -13.89 17.96
N SER A 275 -17.12 -14.93 17.15
CA SER A 275 -16.36 -16.14 17.52
C SER A 275 -14.89 -15.83 17.80
N LEU A 276 -14.23 -16.72 18.56
CA LEU A 276 -12.78 -16.58 18.81
C LEU A 276 -11.97 -16.61 17.51
N SER A 277 -12.30 -17.49 16.58
CA SER A 277 -11.60 -17.58 15.30
C SER A 277 -11.70 -16.29 14.49
N LEU A 278 -12.84 -15.62 14.49
CA LEU A 278 -12.96 -14.33 13.80
C LEU A 278 -12.19 -13.22 14.54
N LYS A 279 -12.16 -13.23 15.89
CA LYS A 279 -11.30 -12.30 16.67
C LYS A 279 -9.82 -12.51 16.36
N GLN A 280 -9.38 -13.76 16.22
CA GLN A 280 -8.01 -14.12 15.83
C GLN A 280 -7.71 -13.63 14.39
N TYR A 281 -8.63 -13.81 13.46
CA TYR A 281 -8.51 -13.32 12.10
C TYR A 281 -8.37 -11.78 12.07
N VAL A 282 -9.25 -11.05 12.76
CA VAL A 282 -9.16 -9.56 12.83
C VAL A 282 -7.82 -9.13 13.44
N ALA A 283 -7.38 -9.74 14.54
CA ALA A 283 -6.09 -9.41 15.14
C ALA A 283 -4.92 -9.67 14.17
N ASN A 284 -4.99 -10.78 13.42
CA ASN A 284 -3.97 -11.15 12.45
C ASN A 284 -3.94 -10.16 11.28
N VAL A 285 -5.10 -9.82 10.67
CA VAL A 285 -5.15 -8.84 9.56
C VAL A 285 -4.67 -7.46 10.03
N VAL A 286 -5.08 -6.98 11.21
CA VAL A 286 -4.59 -5.71 11.77
C VAL A 286 -3.05 -5.72 11.93
N ALA A 287 -2.48 -6.82 12.42
CA ALA A 287 -1.03 -6.95 12.59
C ALA A 287 -0.31 -7.08 11.24
N HIS A 288 -0.91 -7.76 10.25
CA HIS A 288 -0.42 -7.88 8.88
C HIS A 288 -0.28 -6.49 8.24
N GLU A 289 -1.35 -5.71 8.21
CA GLU A 289 -1.36 -4.36 7.63
C GLU A 289 -0.41 -3.39 8.35
N LEU A 290 -0.21 -3.58 9.64
CA LEU A 290 0.79 -2.80 10.38
C LEU A 290 2.23 -3.23 10.07
N THR A 291 2.50 -4.48 9.75
CA THR A 291 3.83 -4.92 9.31
C THR A 291 4.24 -4.21 8.03
N HIS A 292 3.30 -4.07 7.10
CA HIS A 292 3.54 -3.38 5.85
C HIS A 292 4.02 -1.94 6.02
N GLN A 293 3.74 -1.28 7.15
CA GLN A 293 4.22 0.07 7.38
C GLN A 293 5.76 0.16 7.35
N TRP A 294 6.46 -0.98 7.57
CA TRP A 294 7.91 -1.15 7.40
C TRP A 294 8.23 -1.98 6.15
N PHE A 295 7.60 -3.15 5.96
CA PHE A 295 7.78 -4.05 4.82
C PHE A 295 6.72 -3.76 3.75
N GLY A 296 7.05 -2.96 2.76
CA GLY A 296 6.16 -2.46 1.71
C GLY A 296 6.16 -0.93 1.64
N ASN A 297 6.03 -0.23 2.77
CA ASN A 297 5.90 1.23 2.81
C ASN A 297 7.24 1.93 3.03
N LEU A 298 7.92 1.65 4.14
CA LEU A 298 9.24 2.23 4.42
C LEU A 298 10.30 1.70 3.45
N VAL A 299 10.34 0.39 3.28
CA VAL A 299 11.17 -0.33 2.32
C VAL A 299 10.26 -1.10 1.39
N THR A 300 10.34 -0.88 0.09
CA THR A 300 9.41 -1.46 -0.91
C THR A 300 10.20 -2.34 -1.87
N MET A 301 9.62 -3.45 -2.34
CA MET A 301 10.21 -4.21 -3.43
C MET A 301 10.47 -3.29 -4.65
N ARG A 302 11.52 -3.59 -5.41
CA ARG A 302 11.87 -2.85 -6.62
C ARG A 302 10.83 -3.08 -7.72
N TRP A 303 10.40 -4.33 -7.86
CA TRP A 303 9.40 -4.76 -8.81
C TRP A 303 8.53 -5.89 -8.22
N TRP A 304 7.42 -6.15 -8.82
CA TRP A 304 6.43 -7.15 -8.37
C TRP A 304 6.95 -8.59 -8.32
N THR A 305 8.06 -8.89 -8.99
CA THR A 305 8.76 -10.20 -8.83
C THR A 305 9.09 -10.51 -7.38
N ASP A 306 9.39 -9.47 -6.59
CA ASP A 306 9.73 -9.57 -5.18
C ASP A 306 8.56 -9.22 -4.23
N LEU A 307 7.30 -9.38 -4.68
CA LEU A 307 6.09 -9.12 -3.89
C LEU A 307 6.13 -9.83 -2.52
N TRP A 308 6.73 -11.00 -2.47
CA TRP A 308 6.87 -11.78 -1.26
C TRP A 308 7.64 -11.06 -0.12
N LEU A 309 8.54 -10.12 -0.46
CA LEU A 309 9.22 -9.27 0.54
C LEU A 309 8.23 -8.42 1.36
N ASN A 310 7.09 -8.07 0.79
CA ASN A 310 6.01 -7.41 1.49
C ASN A 310 5.10 -8.44 2.17
N GLU A 311 4.48 -9.32 1.40
CA GLU A 311 3.37 -10.17 1.83
C GLU A 311 3.79 -11.29 2.78
N SER A 312 4.88 -11.98 2.47
CA SER A 312 5.35 -13.07 3.32
C SER A 312 5.83 -12.56 4.69
N PHE A 313 6.50 -11.39 4.70
CA PHE A 313 6.90 -10.78 5.97
C PHE A 313 5.69 -10.30 6.76
N ALA A 314 4.72 -9.67 6.12
CA ALA A 314 3.49 -9.26 6.78
C ALA A 314 2.75 -10.46 7.39
N SER A 315 2.65 -11.57 6.65
CA SER A 315 2.04 -12.81 7.12
C SER A 315 2.79 -13.41 8.31
N TRP A 316 4.12 -13.54 8.23
CA TRP A 316 4.89 -14.12 9.35
C TRP A 316 4.90 -13.22 10.59
N MET A 317 5.12 -11.92 10.40
CA MET A 317 5.19 -10.96 11.49
C MET A 317 3.84 -10.78 12.20
N SER A 318 2.72 -10.94 11.50
CA SER A 318 1.40 -10.88 12.12
C SER A 318 1.23 -11.97 13.17
N TYR A 319 1.65 -13.19 12.88
CA TYR A 319 1.63 -14.30 13.86
C TYR A 319 2.55 -14.02 15.05
N LEU A 320 3.73 -13.45 14.82
CA LEU A 320 4.64 -13.08 15.91
C LEU A 320 4.01 -12.01 16.82
N ALA A 321 3.35 -11.01 16.27
CA ALA A 321 2.69 -9.96 17.03
C ALA A 321 1.47 -10.49 17.78
N VAL A 322 0.62 -11.29 17.13
CA VAL A 322 -0.58 -11.84 17.75
C VAL A 322 -0.22 -12.82 18.87
N ASP A 323 0.83 -13.64 18.71
CA ASP A 323 1.34 -14.50 19.79
C ASP A 323 1.85 -13.68 20.99
N HIS A 324 2.53 -12.57 20.73
CA HIS A 324 2.96 -11.64 21.77
C HIS A 324 1.78 -10.99 22.53
N LEU A 325 0.71 -10.59 21.82
CA LEU A 325 -0.45 -9.94 22.41
C LEU A 325 -1.39 -10.93 23.12
N PHE A 326 -1.50 -12.14 22.60
CA PHE A 326 -2.47 -13.16 23.00
C PHE A 326 -1.81 -14.55 23.09
N PRO A 327 -0.84 -14.78 23.99
CA PRO A 327 -0.08 -16.03 24.04
C PRO A 327 -0.95 -17.28 24.29
N ASP A 328 -2.09 -17.11 24.96
CA ASP A 328 -3.03 -18.20 25.23
C ASP A 328 -3.72 -18.72 23.96
N TRP A 329 -3.71 -17.96 22.86
CA TRP A 329 -4.33 -18.36 21.60
C TRP A 329 -3.50 -19.40 20.84
N LYS A 330 -2.19 -19.57 21.16
CA LYS A 330 -1.28 -20.55 20.54
C LYS A 330 -1.29 -20.50 19.01
N VAL A 331 -1.25 -19.30 18.46
CA VAL A 331 -1.43 -19.04 17.02
C VAL A 331 -0.39 -19.72 16.14
N TRP A 332 0.80 -20.03 16.66
CA TRP A 332 1.81 -20.80 15.92
C TRP A 332 1.36 -22.23 15.60
N THR A 333 0.47 -22.83 16.40
CA THR A 333 -0.13 -24.11 16.02
C THR A 333 -1.10 -23.94 14.86
N GLN A 334 -1.84 -22.85 14.82
CA GLN A 334 -2.71 -22.51 13.70
C GLN A 334 -1.89 -22.21 12.44
N PHE A 335 -0.80 -21.46 12.55
CA PHE A 335 0.12 -21.19 11.45
C PHE A 335 0.54 -22.47 10.70
N ILE A 336 0.90 -23.55 11.42
CA ILE A 336 1.28 -24.82 10.79
C ILE A 336 0.10 -25.46 10.06
N VAL A 337 -1.10 -25.40 10.62
CA VAL A 337 -2.29 -26.08 10.05
C VAL A 337 -2.87 -25.26 8.89
N ASP A 338 -3.06 -23.98 9.09
CA ASP A 338 -3.78 -23.12 8.17
C ASP A 338 -2.84 -22.56 7.08
N GLU A 339 -1.73 -21.93 7.46
CA GLU A 339 -0.82 -21.30 6.51
C GLU A 339 0.09 -22.32 5.80
N GLN A 340 0.90 -23.03 6.57
CA GLN A 340 1.82 -24.02 6.00
C GLN A 340 1.08 -25.17 5.29
N GLY A 341 -0.05 -25.61 5.85
CA GLY A 341 -0.91 -26.61 5.24
C GLY A 341 -1.49 -26.17 3.90
N LEU A 342 -1.89 -24.90 3.76
CA LEU A 342 -2.38 -24.31 2.52
C LEU A 342 -1.24 -24.18 1.49
N ALA A 343 -0.11 -23.65 1.91
CA ALA A 343 1.09 -23.53 1.07
C ALA A 343 1.49 -24.89 0.45
N LEU A 344 1.58 -25.95 1.27
CA LEU A 344 1.96 -27.28 0.80
C LEU A 344 0.96 -27.84 -0.23
N LYS A 345 -0.34 -27.57 -0.07
CA LYS A 345 -1.37 -28.01 -1.02
C LYS A 345 -1.20 -27.36 -2.39
N LEU A 346 -0.97 -26.06 -2.43
CA LEU A 346 -0.79 -25.33 -3.69
C LEU A 346 0.56 -25.67 -4.34
N ASP A 347 1.62 -25.74 -3.53
CA ASP A 347 2.98 -25.96 -4.01
C ASP A 347 3.25 -27.43 -4.45
N ALA A 348 2.33 -28.34 -4.15
CA ALA A 348 2.34 -29.72 -4.67
C ALA A 348 1.78 -29.84 -6.09
N LEU A 349 1.19 -28.80 -6.64
CA LEU A 349 0.58 -28.84 -7.97
C LEU A 349 1.64 -28.69 -9.08
N GLU A 350 1.42 -29.34 -10.23
CA GLU A 350 2.32 -29.23 -11.39
C GLU A 350 2.44 -27.81 -11.95
N HIS A 351 1.43 -26.98 -11.74
CA HIS A 351 1.34 -25.61 -12.23
C HIS A 351 1.61 -24.56 -11.14
N THR A 352 2.27 -24.95 -10.05
CA THR A 352 2.73 -23.99 -9.05
C THR A 352 3.83 -23.09 -9.60
N HIS A 353 4.09 -21.98 -8.92
CA HIS A 353 5.19 -21.07 -9.25
C HIS A 353 6.17 -20.90 -8.08
N PRO A 354 7.41 -20.43 -8.31
CA PRO A 354 8.32 -20.11 -7.22
C PRO A 354 7.86 -18.87 -6.45
N ILE A 355 8.42 -18.63 -5.28
CA ILE A 355 8.16 -17.40 -4.49
C ILE A 355 8.60 -16.17 -5.29
N GLU A 356 9.80 -16.19 -5.89
CA GLU A 356 10.29 -15.19 -6.83
C GLU A 356 9.79 -15.53 -8.24
N VAL A 357 8.66 -14.97 -8.64
CA VAL A 357 8.06 -15.21 -9.95
C VAL A 357 8.24 -14.01 -10.87
N GLU A 358 8.79 -14.23 -12.07
CA GLU A 358 9.00 -13.15 -13.03
C GLU A 358 7.67 -12.56 -13.48
N VAL A 359 7.50 -11.25 -13.24
CA VAL A 359 6.34 -10.47 -13.70
C VAL A 359 6.78 -9.56 -14.84
N ARG A 360 6.24 -9.78 -16.03
CA ARG A 360 6.57 -9.04 -17.26
C ARG A 360 5.52 -8.01 -17.64
N HIS A 361 4.28 -8.21 -17.21
CA HIS A 361 3.17 -7.34 -17.53
C HIS A 361 2.30 -7.07 -16.28
N PRO A 362 1.77 -5.85 -16.11
CA PRO A 362 0.92 -5.53 -14.94
C PRO A 362 -0.28 -6.47 -14.74
N ASP A 363 -0.88 -6.99 -15.81
CA ASP A 363 -2.02 -7.91 -15.72
C ASP A 363 -1.67 -9.26 -15.06
N GLU A 364 -0.38 -9.62 -15.02
CA GLU A 364 0.12 -10.83 -14.36
C GLU A 364 0.17 -10.66 -12.84
N ILE A 365 0.28 -9.42 -12.34
CA ILE A 365 0.47 -9.15 -10.90
C ILE A 365 -0.65 -9.76 -10.06
N ARG A 366 -1.90 -9.68 -10.53
CA ARG A 366 -3.03 -10.23 -9.78
C ARG A 366 -2.92 -11.75 -9.55
N THR A 367 -2.21 -12.47 -10.41
CA THR A 367 -2.10 -13.93 -10.33
C THR A 367 -1.11 -14.41 -9.28
N ILE A 368 -0.23 -13.53 -8.79
CA ILE A 368 0.78 -13.86 -7.78
C ILE A 368 0.38 -13.46 -6.35
N PHE A 369 -0.78 -12.85 -6.15
CA PHE A 369 -1.40 -12.67 -4.83
C PHE A 369 -2.08 -13.97 -4.41
N ASP A 370 -1.30 -14.97 -4.04
CA ASP A 370 -1.78 -16.32 -3.72
C ASP A 370 -1.00 -16.95 -2.55
N ALA A 371 -1.34 -18.18 -2.18
CA ALA A 371 -0.74 -18.90 -1.07
C ALA A 371 0.77 -19.15 -1.23
N ILE A 372 1.37 -18.98 -2.41
CA ILE A 372 2.82 -19.06 -2.56
C ILE A 372 3.46 -17.77 -2.06
N SER A 373 2.97 -16.62 -2.47
CA SER A 373 3.51 -15.31 -2.05
C SER A 373 3.24 -15.00 -0.57
N TYR A 374 2.14 -15.50 0.00
CA TYR A 374 1.76 -15.28 1.40
C TYR A 374 2.27 -16.39 2.31
N GLU A 375 1.72 -17.59 2.18
CA GLU A 375 1.85 -18.68 3.14
C GLU A 375 3.13 -19.49 2.97
N LYS A 376 3.55 -19.81 1.72
CA LYS A 376 4.83 -20.46 1.47
C LYS A 376 5.98 -19.56 1.88
N GLY A 377 5.93 -18.28 1.48
CA GLY A 377 6.93 -17.30 1.85
C GLY A 377 7.04 -17.13 3.37
N ALA A 378 5.90 -16.99 4.09
CA ALA A 378 5.88 -16.91 5.55
C ALA A 378 6.46 -18.17 6.22
N SER A 379 6.16 -19.37 5.66
CA SER A 379 6.72 -20.64 6.15
C SER A 379 8.24 -20.70 5.96
N VAL A 380 8.75 -20.19 4.84
CA VAL A 380 10.19 -20.10 4.54
C VAL A 380 10.88 -19.10 5.47
N ILE A 381 10.24 -17.96 5.76
CA ILE A 381 10.74 -17.00 6.76
C ILE A 381 10.80 -17.62 8.15
N SER A 382 9.76 -18.36 8.56
CA SER A 382 9.73 -19.06 9.84
C SER A 382 10.86 -20.10 9.94
N MET A 383 11.11 -20.85 8.88
CA MET A 383 12.24 -21.79 8.80
C MET A 383 13.57 -21.05 8.97
N LEU A 384 13.75 -19.93 8.29
CA LEU A 384 14.98 -19.14 8.31
C LEU A 384 15.22 -18.51 9.70
N GLU A 385 14.19 -17.99 10.34
CA GLU A 385 14.26 -17.45 11.71
C GLU A 385 14.73 -18.54 12.69
N ASN A 386 14.13 -19.72 12.64
CA ASN A 386 14.53 -20.86 13.47
C ASN A 386 15.98 -21.31 13.19
N TYR A 387 16.41 -21.28 11.93
CA TYR A 387 17.78 -21.63 11.55
C TYR A 387 18.81 -20.62 12.06
N LEU A 388 18.55 -19.33 11.95
CA LEU A 388 19.47 -18.26 12.37
C LEU A 388 19.42 -17.99 13.88
N GLY A 389 18.28 -18.25 14.49
CA GLY A 389 17.90 -17.87 15.85
C GLY A 389 17.34 -16.45 15.92
N ALA A 390 16.35 -16.26 16.78
CA ALA A 390 15.50 -15.06 16.85
C ALA A 390 16.29 -13.73 16.95
N ASN A 391 17.40 -13.70 17.71
CA ASN A 391 18.18 -12.48 17.87
C ASN A 391 18.93 -12.11 16.60
N ALA A 392 19.64 -13.04 15.96
CA ALA A 392 20.38 -12.78 14.72
C ALA A 392 19.44 -12.43 13.57
N PHE A 393 18.29 -13.11 13.49
CA PHE A 393 17.26 -12.80 12.50
C PHE A 393 16.73 -11.38 12.70
N ARG A 394 16.29 -11.02 13.92
CA ARG A 394 15.81 -9.67 14.23
C ARG A 394 16.84 -8.58 13.93
N ASP A 395 18.10 -8.80 14.29
CA ASP A 395 19.16 -7.83 14.06
C ASP A 395 19.45 -7.67 12.56
N GLY A 396 19.34 -8.76 11.76
CA GLY A 396 19.40 -8.69 10.30
C GLY A 396 18.25 -7.93 9.68
N ILE A 397 17.01 -8.14 10.16
CA ILE A 397 15.82 -7.37 9.74
C ILE A 397 16.00 -5.89 10.06
N ARG A 398 16.48 -5.55 11.24
CA ARG A 398 16.80 -4.15 11.62
C ARG A 398 17.85 -3.52 10.70
N LEU A 399 18.89 -4.27 10.36
CA LEU A 399 19.92 -3.82 9.43
C LEU A 399 19.33 -3.55 8.04
N TYR A 400 18.56 -4.50 7.50
CA TYR A 400 17.88 -4.36 6.21
C TYR A 400 17.00 -3.11 6.17
N LEU A 401 16.07 -2.97 7.10
CA LEU A 401 15.16 -1.84 7.16
C LEU A 401 15.90 -0.50 7.35
N LYS A 402 16.95 -0.44 8.19
CA LYS A 402 17.72 0.78 8.42
C LYS A 402 18.53 1.19 7.20
N SER A 403 19.08 0.24 6.46
CA SER A 403 19.91 0.51 5.28
C SER A 403 19.12 1.00 4.08
N HIS A 404 17.86 0.59 3.98
CA HIS A 404 17.03 0.81 2.79
C HIS A 404 15.80 1.72 3.05
N LYS A 405 15.80 2.51 4.13
CA LYS A 405 14.68 3.43 4.44
C LYS A 405 14.34 4.32 3.26
N TYR A 406 13.05 4.32 2.90
CA TYR A 406 12.48 5.11 1.80
C TYR A 406 13.01 4.74 0.41
N ASP A 407 13.63 3.57 0.29
CA ASP A 407 14.19 3.06 -0.95
C ASP A 407 13.54 1.74 -1.37
N ASN A 408 14.02 1.16 -2.47
CA ASN A 408 13.52 -0.08 -3.03
C ASN A 408 14.61 -1.15 -2.96
N THR A 409 14.19 -2.40 -2.76
CA THR A 409 15.06 -3.55 -2.61
C THR A 409 14.59 -4.71 -3.47
N ASP A 410 15.49 -5.66 -3.66
CA ASP A 410 15.20 -6.98 -4.16
C ASP A 410 15.61 -8.05 -3.12
N THR A 411 15.30 -9.31 -3.40
CA THR A 411 15.54 -10.42 -2.49
C THR A 411 16.99 -10.52 -1.99
N VAL A 412 17.97 -10.13 -2.83
CA VAL A 412 19.39 -10.22 -2.48
C VAL A 412 19.77 -9.27 -1.34
N ASP A 413 19.19 -8.06 -1.32
CA ASP A 413 19.45 -7.07 -0.27
C ASP A 413 19.06 -7.60 1.13
N LEU A 414 17.96 -8.35 1.20
CA LEU A 414 17.55 -9.01 2.45
C LEU A 414 18.54 -10.09 2.88
N TRP A 415 18.99 -10.95 1.95
CA TRP A 415 19.94 -12.00 2.28
C TRP A 415 21.28 -11.44 2.76
N GLU A 416 21.77 -10.37 2.13
CA GLU A 416 23.00 -9.70 2.54
C GLU A 416 22.91 -9.14 3.97
N ALA A 417 21.80 -8.54 4.34
CA ALA A 417 21.60 -8.04 5.69
C ALA A 417 21.55 -9.16 6.74
N LEU A 418 20.86 -10.26 6.43
CA LEU A 418 20.77 -11.42 7.32
C LEU A 418 22.12 -12.16 7.45
N GLU A 419 22.91 -12.28 6.36
CA GLU A 419 24.29 -12.80 6.42
C GLU A 419 25.19 -11.92 7.28
N ALA A 420 25.10 -10.61 7.10
CA ALA A 420 25.91 -9.65 7.87
C ALA A 420 25.63 -9.74 9.37
N ALA A 421 24.39 -9.94 9.79
CA ALA A 421 24.00 -10.07 11.19
C ALA A 421 24.32 -11.45 11.78
N SER A 422 23.97 -12.52 11.04
CA SER A 422 24.06 -13.89 11.55
C SER A 422 25.45 -14.54 11.39
N LYS A 423 26.29 -14.03 10.47
CA LYS A 423 27.56 -14.64 10.05
C LYS A 423 27.39 -16.05 9.47
N ARG A 424 26.23 -16.34 8.89
CA ARG A 424 25.92 -17.61 8.23
C ARG A 424 25.65 -17.38 6.73
N PRO A 425 25.92 -18.36 5.85
CA PRO A 425 25.71 -18.23 4.38
C PRO A 425 24.21 -18.29 4.03
N VAL A 426 23.48 -17.21 4.23
CA VAL A 426 22.02 -17.14 4.00
C VAL A 426 21.71 -17.17 2.51
N LYS A 427 22.38 -16.39 1.69
CA LYS A 427 22.14 -16.26 0.25
C LYS A 427 22.20 -17.60 -0.48
N ASP A 428 23.28 -18.36 -0.26
CA ASP A 428 23.47 -19.66 -0.91
C ASP A 428 22.41 -20.69 -0.47
N PHE A 429 22.00 -20.60 0.80
CA PHE A 429 20.99 -21.49 1.37
C PHE A 429 19.60 -21.13 0.86
N MET A 430 19.23 -19.84 0.90
CA MET A 430 17.86 -19.39 0.66
C MET A 430 17.49 -19.26 -0.82
N SER A 431 18.45 -19.01 -1.71
CA SER A 431 18.17 -18.82 -3.14
C SER A 431 17.36 -19.96 -3.76
N ARG A 432 17.56 -21.19 -3.31
CA ARG A 432 16.80 -22.36 -3.80
C ARG A 432 15.38 -22.43 -3.26
N TRP A 433 15.13 -21.88 -2.07
CA TRP A 433 13.79 -21.88 -1.47
C TRP A 433 12.87 -20.86 -2.12
N THR A 434 13.42 -19.77 -2.61
CA THR A 434 12.64 -18.70 -3.23
C THR A 434 12.54 -18.82 -4.75
N SER A 435 13.55 -19.40 -5.42
CA SER A 435 13.59 -19.51 -6.89
C SER A 435 13.08 -20.83 -7.47
N LEU A 436 12.78 -21.83 -6.63
CA LEU A 436 12.30 -23.13 -7.09
C LEU A 436 10.86 -23.40 -6.60
N THR A 437 10.11 -24.13 -7.42
CA THR A 437 8.80 -24.67 -7.07
C THR A 437 8.91 -25.92 -6.21
N GLY A 438 7.86 -26.25 -5.48
CA GLY A 438 7.78 -27.46 -4.65
C GLY A 438 8.58 -27.37 -3.36
N TYR A 439 8.66 -28.48 -2.66
CA TYR A 439 9.35 -28.63 -1.38
C TYR A 439 10.10 -29.97 -1.30
N PRO A 440 11.16 -30.09 -0.47
CA PRO A 440 11.92 -31.31 -0.35
C PRO A 440 11.09 -32.47 0.22
N ILE A 441 11.24 -33.66 -0.37
CA ILE A 441 10.67 -34.90 0.17
C ILE A 441 11.84 -35.76 0.71
N LEU A 442 11.82 -36.01 2.00
CA LEU A 442 12.78 -36.91 2.63
C LEU A 442 12.30 -38.36 2.45
N LYS A 443 13.18 -39.22 1.93
CA LYS A 443 12.93 -40.66 1.78
C LYS A 443 13.64 -41.44 2.87
#